data_6d5fecba91259632597170821dcc42eb
#
_entry.id   6d5fecba91259632597170821dcc42eb
#
_cell.length_a   1.000
_cell.length_b   1.000
_cell.length_c   1.000
_cell.angle_alpha   90.00
_cell.angle_beta   90.00
_cell.angle_gamma   90.00
#
_symmetry.space_group_name_H-M   'P 1'
#
loop_
_entity.id
_entity.type
_entity.pdbx_description
1 polymer ?
#
loop_
_entity_poly.entity_id
_entity_poly.type
_entity_poly.pdbx_seq_one_letter_code
_entity_poly.pdbx_strand_id
1 'polypeptide(L)'
;MKKIIFFHLYNDISGSPQVLSMVIRGLQAKGYAVELFTSNTEGFLSGIEGVKYHQFSYKWTSNRFLTLIRLVYAQLYMFIASFQFKKNDVIFYINTICPFAPALAGRLLRFPVIYHVHEAYVNPNLLHKFYVYMWQKLSSYTFFVSEYVQKQYIRYSKQSAIIYNALPAAFLSQINLNNKSRSR
;
A
#
# COMPACT_ATOMS: atom_id res chain seq x y z
N MET A 1 -10.12 14.57 -14.03
CA MET A 1 -9.93 13.11 -13.79
C MET A 1 -9.28 12.96 -12.43
N LYS A 2 -9.90 12.23 -11.49
CA LYS A 2 -9.32 12.02 -10.15
C LYS A 2 -8.04 11.21 -10.27
N LYS A 3 -7.00 11.63 -9.57
CA LYS A 3 -5.71 10.98 -9.54
C LYS A 3 -5.55 10.25 -8.19
N ILE A 4 -4.98 9.06 -8.22
CA ILE A 4 -4.69 8.29 -7.02
C ILE A 4 -3.18 8.18 -6.85
N ILE A 5 -2.70 8.60 -5.69
CA ILE A 5 -1.29 8.54 -5.33
C ILE A 5 -1.11 7.39 -4.35
N PHE A 6 -0.37 6.38 -4.78
CA PHE A 6 -0.06 5.20 -3.97
C PHE A 6 1.25 5.37 -3.22
N PHE A 7 1.28 4.88 -1.99
CA PHE A 7 2.46 4.87 -1.14
C PHE A 7 2.70 3.46 -0.62
N HIS A 8 3.85 2.90 -0.96
CA HIS A 8 4.31 1.60 -0.49
C HIS A 8 5.79 1.64 -0.18
N LEU A 9 6.19 1.19 1.03
CA LEU A 9 7.55 1.41 1.51
C LEU A 9 8.59 0.55 0.77
N TYR A 10 8.32 -0.74 0.59
CA TYR A 10 9.31 -1.70 0.10
C TYR A 10 8.76 -2.56 -1.04
N ASN A 11 9.31 -2.39 -2.24
CA ASN A 11 8.95 -3.20 -3.39
C ASN A 11 9.74 -4.52 -3.39
N ASP A 12 9.06 -5.64 -3.31
CA ASP A 12 9.61 -6.98 -3.37
C ASP A 12 8.62 -7.99 -4.00
N ILE A 13 8.91 -9.29 -3.87
CA ILE A 13 8.07 -10.38 -4.40
C ILE A 13 7.15 -10.94 -3.30
N SER A 14 6.67 -10.09 -2.39
CA SER A 14 5.75 -10.47 -1.32
C SER A 14 4.28 -10.18 -1.65
N GLY A 15 3.36 -10.61 -0.78
CA GLY A 15 1.91 -10.50 -1.03
C GLY A 15 1.39 -9.08 -1.11
N SER A 16 1.86 -8.15 -0.27
CA SER A 16 1.31 -6.79 -0.25
C SER A 16 1.65 -5.96 -1.51
N PRO A 17 2.88 -5.99 -2.09
CA PRO A 17 3.14 -5.40 -3.39
C PRO A 17 2.38 -6.08 -4.53
N GLN A 18 2.19 -7.41 -4.47
CA GLN A 18 1.40 -8.13 -5.47
C GLN A 18 -0.05 -7.66 -5.51
N VAL A 19 -0.70 -7.60 -4.35
CA VAL A 19 -2.08 -7.09 -4.24
C VAL A 19 -2.16 -5.64 -4.72
N LEU A 20 -1.21 -4.80 -4.31
CA LEU A 20 -1.17 -3.41 -4.73
C LEU A 20 -1.03 -3.28 -6.26
N SER A 21 -0.20 -4.10 -6.91
CA SER A 21 -0.05 -4.09 -8.36
C SER A 21 -1.36 -4.39 -9.08
N MET A 22 -2.17 -5.32 -8.55
CA MET A 22 -3.49 -5.64 -9.10
C MET A 22 -4.48 -4.49 -8.90
N VAL A 23 -4.48 -3.84 -7.73
CA VAL A 23 -5.32 -2.65 -7.46
C VAL A 23 -4.96 -1.51 -8.42
N ILE A 24 -3.68 -1.23 -8.63
CA ILE A 24 -3.19 -0.20 -9.55
C ILE A 24 -3.71 -0.47 -10.96
N ARG A 25 -3.47 -1.68 -11.50
CA ARG A 25 -3.94 -2.07 -12.85
C ARG A 25 -5.46 -2.00 -12.99
N GLY A 26 -6.19 -2.45 -11.96
CA GLY A 26 -7.66 -2.38 -11.96
C GLY A 26 -8.19 -0.94 -11.97
N LEU A 27 -7.54 -0.02 -11.28
CA LEU A 27 -7.93 1.39 -11.27
C LEU A 27 -7.52 2.11 -12.58
N GLN A 28 -6.37 1.78 -13.16
CA GLN A 28 -6.00 2.26 -14.49
C GLN A 28 -6.98 1.82 -15.57
N ALA A 29 -7.43 0.55 -15.54
CA ALA A 29 -8.46 0.05 -16.46
C ALA A 29 -9.81 0.77 -16.33
N LYS A 30 -10.07 1.41 -15.17
CA LYS A 30 -11.23 2.27 -14.92
C LYS A 30 -10.97 3.75 -15.26
N GLY A 31 -9.83 4.08 -15.85
CA GLY A 31 -9.48 5.43 -16.30
C GLY A 31 -8.91 6.35 -15.21
N TYR A 32 -8.50 5.83 -14.04
CA TYR A 32 -7.83 6.66 -13.03
C TYR A 32 -6.36 6.90 -13.39
N ALA A 33 -5.89 8.13 -13.23
CA ALA A 33 -4.46 8.42 -13.29
C ALA A 33 -3.78 7.96 -12.00
N VAL A 34 -2.63 7.31 -12.13
CA VAL A 34 -1.91 6.70 -11.01
C VAL A 34 -0.48 7.21 -10.92
N GLU A 35 -0.06 7.59 -9.71
CA GLU A 35 1.35 7.78 -9.36
C GLU A 35 1.70 6.88 -8.18
N LEU A 36 2.93 6.38 -8.13
CA LEU A 36 3.37 5.41 -7.12
C LEU A 36 4.69 5.84 -6.47
N PHE A 37 4.65 5.99 -5.16
CA PHE A 37 5.83 6.11 -4.30
C PHE A 37 6.22 4.73 -3.78
N THR A 38 7.43 4.28 -4.10
CA THR A 38 7.96 3.01 -3.63
C THR A 38 9.48 2.99 -3.64
N SER A 39 10.10 2.01 -2.97
CA SER A 39 11.55 1.83 -3.06
C SER A 39 11.99 1.48 -4.48
N ASN A 40 13.26 1.80 -4.77
CA ASN A 40 13.91 1.50 -6.06
C ASN A 40 14.40 0.03 -6.17
N THR A 41 13.85 -0.86 -5.37
CA THR A 41 14.11 -2.31 -5.43
C THR A 41 13.20 -2.99 -6.45
N GLU A 42 13.61 -4.13 -6.98
CA GLU A 42 12.81 -4.92 -7.89
C GLU A 42 11.73 -5.73 -7.16
N GLY A 43 10.54 -5.82 -7.77
CA GLY A 43 9.41 -6.55 -7.21
C GLY A 43 8.14 -6.41 -8.06
N PHE A 44 7.00 -6.79 -7.50
CA PHE A 44 5.71 -6.78 -8.20
C PHE A 44 5.24 -5.38 -8.63
N LEU A 45 5.81 -4.32 -8.08
CA LEU A 45 5.48 -2.95 -8.45
C LEU A 45 6.40 -2.38 -9.54
N SER A 46 7.40 -3.14 -10.01
CA SER A 46 8.31 -2.68 -11.06
C SER A 46 7.62 -2.69 -12.43
N GLY A 47 7.88 -1.66 -13.24
CA GLY A 47 7.51 -1.62 -14.67
C GLY A 47 6.01 -1.69 -14.98
N ILE A 48 5.12 -1.24 -14.08
CA ILE A 48 3.69 -1.17 -14.40
C ILE A 48 3.48 -0.05 -15.41
N GLU A 49 3.01 -0.40 -16.59
CA GLU A 49 2.78 0.54 -17.68
C GLU A 49 1.80 1.66 -17.28
N GLY A 50 2.07 2.89 -17.71
CA GLY A 50 1.22 4.06 -17.43
C GLY A 50 1.28 4.58 -16.00
N VAL A 51 2.14 4.03 -15.12
CA VAL A 51 2.37 4.52 -13.76
C VAL A 51 3.52 5.52 -13.76
N LYS A 52 3.30 6.69 -13.15
CA LYS A 52 4.39 7.61 -12.84
C LYS A 52 5.01 7.25 -11.49
N TYR A 53 6.30 6.92 -11.49
CA TYR A 53 7.04 6.49 -10.31
C TYR A 53 7.75 7.63 -9.61
N HIS A 54 7.73 7.57 -8.27
CA HIS A 54 8.53 8.37 -7.34
C HIS A 54 9.33 7.41 -6.48
N GLN A 55 10.53 7.09 -6.91
CA GLN A 55 11.37 6.08 -6.26
C GLN A 55 12.30 6.71 -5.22
N PHE A 56 12.53 5.97 -4.14
CA PHE A 56 13.47 6.33 -3.08
C PHE A 56 14.32 5.12 -2.65
N SER A 57 15.47 5.40 -2.09
CA SER A 57 16.36 4.34 -1.61
C SER A 57 15.88 3.81 -0.26
N TYR A 58 15.24 2.65 -0.27
CA TYR A 58 14.92 1.88 0.92
C TYR A 58 15.21 0.40 0.67
N LYS A 59 15.99 -0.22 1.57
CA LYS A 59 16.29 -1.65 1.57
C LYS A 59 16.41 -2.12 3.01
N TRP A 60 15.72 -3.20 3.32
CA TRP A 60 15.88 -3.86 4.60
C TRP A 60 17.27 -4.49 4.71
N THR A 61 17.90 -4.42 5.89
CA THR A 61 19.20 -5.03 6.18
C THR A 61 19.18 -5.64 7.58
N SER A 62 20.12 -6.57 7.85
CA SER A 62 20.32 -7.13 9.20
C SER A 62 20.77 -6.07 10.23
N ASN A 63 21.38 -4.98 9.79
CA ASN A 63 21.72 -3.84 10.65
C ASN A 63 20.48 -2.99 10.92
N ARG A 64 19.95 -3.11 12.15
CA ARG A 64 18.72 -2.42 12.58
C ARG A 64 18.84 -0.90 12.56
N PHE A 65 20.03 -0.36 12.89
CA PHE A 65 20.27 1.08 12.90
C PHE A 65 20.24 1.66 11.48
N LEU A 66 20.90 0.98 10.52
CA LEU A 66 20.88 1.40 9.13
C LEU A 66 19.46 1.28 8.52
N THR A 67 18.73 0.24 8.88
CA THR A 67 17.32 0.09 8.46
C THR A 67 16.45 1.22 9.00
N LEU A 68 16.68 1.64 10.26
CA LEU A 68 15.96 2.77 10.86
C LEU A 68 16.27 4.09 10.14
N ILE A 69 17.54 4.38 9.85
CA ILE A 69 17.94 5.59 9.11
C ILE A 69 17.25 5.62 7.74
N ARG A 70 17.29 4.51 7.01
CA ARG A 70 16.62 4.40 5.70
C ARG A 70 15.10 4.56 5.80
N LEU A 71 14.49 4.02 6.86
CA LEU A 71 13.06 4.19 7.12
C LEU A 71 12.73 5.67 7.35
N VAL A 72 13.49 6.37 8.21
CA VAL A 72 13.29 7.79 8.47
C VAL A 72 13.46 8.61 7.18
N TYR A 73 14.51 8.33 6.40
CA TYR A 73 14.71 8.96 5.10
C TYR A 73 13.51 8.75 4.16
N ALA A 74 13.03 7.51 4.01
CA ALA A 74 11.89 7.20 3.16
C ALA A 74 10.61 7.92 3.61
N GLN A 75 10.35 7.98 4.92
CA GLN A 75 9.21 8.71 5.48
C GLN A 75 9.31 10.22 5.19
N LEU A 76 10.47 10.83 5.40
CA LEU A 76 10.70 12.24 5.12
C LEU A 76 10.58 12.55 3.62
N TYR A 77 11.16 11.70 2.76
CA TYR A 77 11.03 11.85 1.31
C TYR A 77 9.56 11.83 0.88
N MET A 78 8.79 10.81 1.29
CA MET A 78 7.37 10.69 0.95
C MET A 78 6.55 11.86 1.50
N PHE A 79 6.87 12.32 2.72
CA PHE A 79 6.20 13.49 3.33
C PHE A 79 6.42 14.75 2.51
N ILE A 80 7.67 15.13 2.26
CA ILE A 80 8.02 16.35 1.54
C ILE A 80 7.51 16.30 0.09
N ALA A 81 7.73 15.19 -0.60
CA ALA A 81 7.29 15.04 -1.98
C ALA A 81 5.76 15.04 -2.14
N SER A 82 5.01 14.71 -1.09
CA SER A 82 3.53 14.78 -1.10
C SER A 82 3.00 16.20 -1.33
N PHE A 83 3.73 17.24 -0.94
CA PHE A 83 3.29 18.63 -1.09
C PHE A 83 3.25 19.13 -2.55
N GLN A 84 3.87 18.40 -3.50
CA GLN A 84 3.73 18.71 -4.92
C GLN A 84 2.26 18.61 -5.40
N PHE A 85 1.42 17.86 -4.70
CA PHE A 85 0.01 17.64 -5.06
C PHE A 85 -0.95 18.69 -4.51
N LYS A 86 -0.51 19.68 -3.74
CA LYS A 86 -1.34 20.64 -3.01
C LYS A 86 -2.41 21.41 -3.83
N LYS A 87 -2.28 21.43 -5.15
CA LYS A 87 -3.23 22.09 -6.07
C LYS A 87 -4.09 21.08 -6.86
N ASN A 88 -4.00 19.80 -6.58
CA ASN A 88 -4.64 18.73 -7.33
C ASN A 88 -5.80 18.10 -6.54
N ASP A 89 -6.80 17.58 -7.26
CA ASP A 89 -7.84 16.70 -6.66
C ASP A 89 -7.30 15.27 -6.68
N VAL A 90 -6.77 14.83 -5.55
CA VAL A 90 -6.09 13.53 -5.41
C VAL A 90 -6.62 12.75 -4.21
N ILE A 91 -6.48 11.43 -4.28
CA ILE A 91 -6.67 10.50 -3.16
C ILE A 91 -5.31 9.91 -2.81
N PHE A 92 -4.96 9.91 -1.53
CA PHE A 92 -3.77 9.21 -1.04
C PHE A 92 -4.14 7.80 -0.61
N TYR A 93 -3.50 6.81 -1.22
CA TYR A 93 -3.70 5.40 -0.94
C TYR A 93 -2.44 4.81 -0.30
N ILE A 94 -2.54 4.50 0.98
CA ILE A 94 -1.44 3.99 1.79
C ILE A 94 -1.56 2.47 1.86
N ASN A 95 -0.62 1.78 1.24
CA ASN A 95 -0.56 0.31 1.29
C ASN A 95 0.31 -0.11 2.47
N THR A 96 -0.23 -0.94 3.36
CA THR A 96 0.30 -1.29 4.69
C THR A 96 0.19 -0.15 5.73
N ILE A 97 0.44 -0.43 7.01
CA ILE A 97 0.40 0.62 8.04
C ILE A 97 1.71 1.40 8.18
N CYS A 98 2.79 0.95 7.52
CA CYS A 98 4.12 1.52 7.69
C CYS A 98 4.31 2.94 7.12
N PRO A 99 3.80 3.30 5.92
CA PRO A 99 3.98 4.65 5.37
C PRO A 99 3.05 5.67 6.04
N PHE A 100 3.34 6.11 7.26
CA PHE A 100 2.51 7.07 7.97
C PHE A 100 2.74 8.54 7.58
N ALA A 101 3.96 8.87 7.16
CA ALA A 101 4.32 10.27 6.87
C ALA A 101 3.58 10.85 5.65
N PRO A 102 3.40 10.15 4.53
CA PRO A 102 2.54 10.62 3.45
C PRO A 102 1.06 10.73 3.87
N ALA A 103 0.59 9.86 4.78
CA ALA A 103 -0.75 9.99 5.33
C ALA A 103 -0.92 11.28 6.15
N LEU A 104 0.09 11.65 6.93
CA LEU A 104 0.12 12.92 7.65
C LEU A 104 0.08 14.11 6.68
N ALA A 105 0.90 14.07 5.61
CA ALA A 105 0.87 15.09 4.55
C ALA A 105 -0.52 15.19 3.89
N GLY A 106 -1.13 14.05 3.58
CA GLY A 106 -2.48 13.99 3.02
C GLY A 106 -3.52 14.68 3.92
N ARG A 107 -3.46 14.46 5.24
CA ARG A 107 -4.35 15.14 6.20
C ARG A 107 -4.10 16.65 6.27
N LEU A 108 -2.84 17.08 6.28
CA LEU A 108 -2.48 18.51 6.25
C LEU A 108 -2.97 19.20 4.96
N LEU A 109 -2.92 18.49 3.84
CA LEU A 109 -3.42 18.96 2.54
C LEU A 109 -4.93 18.78 2.37
N ARG A 110 -5.63 18.21 3.35
CA ARG A 110 -7.07 17.91 3.35
C ARG A 110 -7.49 16.92 2.26
N PHE A 111 -6.61 16.03 1.87
CA PHE A 111 -6.92 14.95 0.94
C PHE A 111 -7.56 13.75 1.66
N PRO A 112 -8.44 12.99 1.00
CA PRO A 112 -8.86 11.69 1.48
C PRO A 112 -7.65 10.75 1.58
N VAL A 113 -7.48 10.13 2.75
CA VAL A 113 -6.41 9.16 3.03
C VAL A 113 -7.04 7.79 3.22
N ILE A 114 -6.79 6.88 2.30
CA ILE A 114 -7.24 5.50 2.35
C ILE A 114 -6.07 4.63 2.79
N TYR A 115 -6.29 3.75 3.77
CA TYR A 115 -5.33 2.72 4.15
C TYR A 115 -5.80 1.35 3.67
N HIS A 116 -4.85 0.54 3.18
CA HIS A 116 -5.06 -0.87 2.89
C HIS A 116 -4.17 -1.69 3.82
N VAL A 117 -4.80 -2.30 4.83
CA VAL A 117 -4.10 -2.97 5.93
C VAL A 117 -3.97 -4.45 5.63
N HIS A 118 -2.74 -4.91 5.52
CA HIS A 118 -2.36 -6.29 5.25
C HIS A 118 -1.85 -7.03 6.48
N GLU A 119 -1.37 -6.28 7.47
CA GLU A 119 -0.66 -6.81 8.62
C GLU A 119 -1.62 -7.41 9.66
N ALA A 120 -1.34 -8.64 10.05
CA ALA A 120 -1.90 -9.28 11.23
C ALA A 120 -0.77 -9.46 12.26
N TYR A 121 -0.93 -8.92 13.45
CA TYR A 121 0.09 -9.01 14.49
C TYR A 121 -0.40 -9.82 15.69
N VAL A 122 0.37 -10.85 16.03
CA VAL A 122 0.10 -11.67 17.21
C VAL A 122 0.61 -11.00 18.48
N ASN A 123 1.80 -10.37 18.41
CA ASN A 123 2.43 -9.69 19.55
C ASN A 123 2.90 -8.27 19.13
N PRO A 124 2.06 -7.24 19.27
CA PRO A 124 2.39 -5.88 18.85
C PRO A 124 3.48 -5.25 19.74
N ASN A 125 4.61 -4.89 19.14
CA ASN A 125 5.65 -4.10 19.80
C ASN A 125 5.30 -2.60 19.83
N LEU A 126 6.14 -1.77 20.47
CA LEU A 126 5.92 -0.34 20.60
C LEU A 126 5.83 0.37 19.23
N LEU A 127 6.66 -0.03 18.27
CA LEU A 127 6.64 0.55 16.92
C LEU A 127 5.34 0.21 16.19
N HIS A 128 4.86 -1.02 16.34
CA HIS A 128 3.55 -1.41 15.78
C HIS A 128 2.42 -0.59 16.40
N LYS A 129 2.41 -0.41 17.73
CA LYS A 129 1.41 0.42 18.42
C LYS A 129 1.44 1.86 17.90
N PHE A 130 2.62 2.40 17.63
CA PHE A 130 2.78 3.72 17.02
C PHE A 130 2.16 3.77 15.61
N TYR A 131 2.44 2.79 14.74
CA TYR A 131 1.84 2.75 13.41
C TYR A 131 0.32 2.63 13.45
N VAL A 132 -0.22 1.78 14.33
CA VAL A 132 -1.66 1.66 14.55
C VAL A 132 -2.26 2.99 15.00
N TYR A 133 -1.65 3.68 15.94
CA TYR A 133 -2.08 5.01 16.38
C TYR A 133 -2.10 6.02 15.24
N MET A 134 -1.02 6.09 14.44
CA MET A 134 -0.95 7.01 13.29
C MET A 134 -2.02 6.69 12.25
N TRP A 135 -2.16 5.42 11.88
CA TRP A 135 -3.22 4.99 10.96
C TRP A 135 -4.61 5.41 11.43
N GLN A 136 -4.96 5.16 12.70
CA GLN A 136 -6.27 5.51 13.27
C GLN A 136 -6.57 7.02 13.21
N LYS A 137 -5.55 7.83 13.45
CA LYS A 137 -5.68 9.30 13.43
C LYS A 137 -5.75 9.86 12.02
N LEU A 138 -5.06 9.24 11.08
CA LEU A 138 -4.83 9.79 9.75
C LEU A 138 -5.77 9.21 8.67
N SER A 139 -6.30 7.99 8.85
CA SER A 139 -7.19 7.37 7.87
C SER A 139 -8.53 8.11 7.76
N SER A 140 -8.99 8.28 6.53
CA SER A 140 -10.38 8.63 6.21
C SER A 140 -11.22 7.38 5.98
N TYR A 141 -10.62 6.35 5.40
CA TYR A 141 -11.21 5.05 5.11
C TYR A 141 -10.16 3.95 5.18
N THR A 142 -10.57 2.72 5.53
CA THR A 142 -9.66 1.59 5.62
C THR A 142 -10.21 0.37 4.89
N PHE A 143 -9.37 -0.21 4.03
CA PHE A 143 -9.59 -1.56 3.52
C PHE A 143 -8.77 -2.57 4.32
N PHE A 144 -9.38 -3.70 4.64
CA PHE A 144 -8.70 -4.85 5.25
C PHE A 144 -8.68 -6.02 4.26
N VAL A 145 -7.60 -6.76 4.22
CA VAL A 145 -7.44 -7.90 3.30
C VAL A 145 -8.25 -9.14 3.71
N SER A 146 -8.74 -9.18 4.94
CA SER A 146 -9.56 -10.28 5.46
C SER A 146 -10.33 -9.89 6.72
N GLU A 147 -11.36 -10.66 7.06
CA GLU A 147 -12.07 -10.54 8.34
C GLU A 147 -11.14 -10.77 9.55
N TYR A 148 -10.18 -11.68 9.41
CA TYR A 148 -9.21 -11.95 10.46
C TYR A 148 -8.40 -10.70 10.81
N VAL A 149 -7.86 -10.00 9.80
CA VAL A 149 -7.14 -8.74 10.01
C VAL A 149 -8.07 -7.67 10.56
N GLN A 150 -9.27 -7.52 10.00
CA GLN A 150 -10.24 -6.54 10.49
C GLN A 150 -10.59 -6.75 11.96
N LYS A 151 -10.84 -7.99 12.40
CA LYS A 151 -11.21 -8.31 13.81
C LYS A 151 -10.12 -7.91 14.79
N GLN A 152 -8.85 -7.95 14.40
CA GLN A 152 -7.74 -7.49 15.26
C GLN A 152 -7.76 -5.99 15.51
N TYR A 153 -8.35 -5.22 14.58
CA TYR A 153 -8.35 -3.77 14.60
C TYR A 153 -9.74 -3.13 14.71
N ILE A 154 -10.80 -3.92 14.92
CA ILE A 154 -12.19 -3.44 14.87
C ILE A 154 -12.47 -2.29 15.86
N ARG A 155 -11.76 -2.25 16.99
CA ARG A 155 -11.88 -1.17 17.98
C ARG A 155 -11.40 0.18 17.47
N TYR A 156 -10.75 0.21 16.32
CA TYR A 156 -9.96 1.34 15.85
C TYR A 156 -10.43 1.90 14.51
N SER A 157 -11.23 1.18 13.75
CA SER A 157 -11.67 1.60 12.42
C SER A 157 -13.04 2.28 12.45
N LYS A 158 -13.08 3.55 12.01
CA LYS A 158 -14.33 4.33 11.93
C LYS A 158 -15.13 4.00 10.68
N GLN A 159 -14.47 3.91 9.52
CA GLN A 159 -15.05 3.54 8.24
C GLN A 159 -14.16 2.51 7.56
N SER A 160 -14.67 1.34 7.29
CA SER A 160 -13.89 0.27 6.71
C SER A 160 -14.71 -0.71 5.89
N ALA A 161 -14.03 -1.41 4.97
CA ALA A 161 -14.55 -2.57 4.26
C ALA A 161 -13.47 -3.65 4.13
N ILE A 162 -13.89 -4.85 3.81
CA ILE A 162 -12.98 -5.96 3.50
C ILE A 162 -12.87 -6.06 1.98
N ILE A 163 -11.63 -6.13 1.50
CA ILE A 163 -11.29 -6.47 0.12
C ILE A 163 -10.38 -7.69 0.17
N TYR A 164 -10.95 -8.86 -0.09
CA TYR A 164 -10.18 -10.10 -0.12
C TYR A 164 -9.13 -10.08 -1.23
N ASN A 165 -7.97 -10.65 -0.93
CA ASN A 165 -6.93 -10.83 -1.91
C ASN A 165 -7.43 -11.77 -3.02
N ALA A 166 -7.34 -11.33 -4.27
CA ALA A 166 -7.66 -12.14 -5.43
C ALA A 166 -6.39 -12.82 -5.96
N LEU A 167 -6.57 -13.96 -6.63
CA LEU A 167 -5.51 -14.59 -7.40
C LEU A 167 -5.38 -13.88 -8.76
N PRO A 168 -4.15 -13.72 -9.28
CA PRO A 168 -3.96 -13.16 -10.61
C PRO A 168 -4.73 -13.96 -11.69
N ALA A 169 -5.33 -13.28 -12.64
CA ALA A 169 -6.11 -13.92 -13.71
C ALA A 169 -5.29 -14.96 -14.49
N ALA A 170 -4.00 -14.71 -14.69
CA ALA A 170 -3.08 -15.66 -15.33
C ALA A 170 -2.96 -16.97 -14.53
N PHE A 171 -2.96 -16.93 -13.20
CA PHE A 171 -2.92 -18.11 -12.35
C PHE A 171 -4.22 -18.90 -12.42
N LEU A 172 -5.37 -18.22 -12.43
CA LEU A 172 -6.68 -18.87 -12.59
C LEU A 172 -6.82 -19.57 -13.95
N SER A 173 -6.30 -18.99 -15.03
CA SER A 173 -6.31 -19.63 -16.35
C SER A 173 -5.45 -20.89 -16.40
N GLN A 174 -4.29 -20.90 -15.73
CA GLN A 174 -3.43 -22.09 -15.63
C GLN A 174 -4.10 -23.26 -14.88
N ILE A 175 -4.80 -22.96 -13.78
CA ILE A 175 -5.56 -23.98 -13.03
C ILE A 175 -6.66 -24.59 -13.91
N ASN A 176 -7.38 -23.78 -14.65
CA ASN A 176 -8.46 -24.24 -15.53
C ASN A 176 -7.93 -25.10 -16.68
N LEU A 177 -6.76 -24.80 -17.24
CA LEU A 177 -6.11 -25.62 -18.26
C LEU A 177 -5.66 -26.97 -17.70
N ASN A 178 -5.07 -27.00 -16.51
CA ASN A 178 -4.61 -28.22 -15.85
C ASN A 178 -5.79 -29.14 -15.45
N ASN A 179 -6.91 -28.57 -15.03
CA ASN A 179 -8.10 -29.36 -14.72
C ASN A 179 -8.75 -29.97 -15.97
N LYS A 180 -8.73 -29.28 -17.12
CA LYS A 180 -9.18 -29.83 -18.40
C LYS A 180 -8.30 -30.96 -18.92
N SER A 181 -7.00 -30.94 -18.63
CA SER A 181 -6.07 -32.01 -19.04
C SER A 181 -6.15 -33.27 -18.17
N ARG A 182 -6.67 -33.16 -16.92
CA ARG A 182 -6.87 -34.30 -16.00
C ARG A 182 -8.23 -35.00 -16.16
N SER A 183 -9.15 -34.40 -16.90
CA SER A 183 -10.50 -34.93 -17.16
C SER A 183 -10.61 -35.63 -18.53
N ARG A 184 -9.50 -35.88 -19.18
CA ARG A 184 -9.36 -36.71 -20.40
C ARG A 184 -8.47 -37.91 -20.10
#